data_9fc73f48ae2dde40537f08a2f68bd869
#
_entry.id   9fc73f48ae2dde40537f08a2f68bd869
#
_cell.length_a   1.000
_cell.length_b   1.000
_cell.length_c   1.000
_cell.angle_alpha   90.00
_cell.angle_beta   90.00
_cell.angle_gamma   90.00
#
_symmetry.space_group_name_H-M   'P 1'
#
loop_
_entity.id
_entity.type
_entity.pdbx_description
1 polymer ?
#
loop_
_entity_poly.entity_id
_entity_poly.type
_entity_poly.pdbx_seq_one_letter_code
_entity_poly.pdbx_strand_id
1 'polypeptide(L)'
;LGDVYKRQMIDGNLTEPMEMLIIEVPDAYVGAVMEKLGSRKAELINMGTREGGSTHIEFRIPSRGLMGYRPEFLTDTNGNGIMNHVFDGYEPYKGEIVTRHQGSLIAFETGETVTYGLYAAQERGRLFVGPGVPVYEGMIVGASPKSEDITVNVCKKKHITNTRASGSDDALKLTPPSILSLEQCLEFIADDELVEVTPENIRMRKRILSKEQRMKQAFHKK
;
A
#
# COMPACT_ATOMS: atom_id res chain seq x y z
N LEU A 1 22.40 -6.63 2.14
CA LEU A 1 20.92 -6.85 2.07
C LEU A 1 20.25 -6.17 0.86
N GLY A 2 20.94 -5.32 0.10
CA GLY A 2 20.34 -4.58 -1.02
C GLY A 2 20.35 -5.26 -2.37
N ASP A 3 21.09 -6.35 -2.55
CA ASP A 3 21.33 -6.92 -3.89
C ASP A 3 20.27 -7.97 -4.33
N VAL A 4 19.60 -8.60 -3.39
CA VAL A 4 18.61 -9.66 -3.68
C VAL A 4 17.33 -9.11 -4.33
N TYR A 5 17.00 -7.84 -4.11
CA TYR A 5 15.76 -7.22 -4.60
C TYR A 5 15.94 -6.24 -5.75
N LYS A 6 17.14 -6.13 -6.31
CA LYS A 6 17.42 -5.25 -7.44
C LYS A 6 17.16 -5.93 -8.77
N ARG A 7 16.46 -5.24 -9.65
CA ARG A 7 16.44 -5.55 -11.08
C ARG A 7 17.85 -5.34 -11.64
N GLN A 8 18.32 -6.26 -12.45
CA GLN A 8 19.66 -6.23 -13.04
C GLN A 8 19.58 -6.36 -14.56
N MET A 9 20.56 -5.78 -15.25
CA MET A 9 20.75 -6.02 -16.67
C MET A 9 21.71 -7.21 -16.81
N ILE A 10 21.21 -8.34 -17.27
CA ILE A 10 22.00 -9.54 -17.57
C ILE A 10 21.87 -9.82 -19.08
N ASP A 11 23.00 -9.86 -19.78
CA ASP A 11 23.05 -10.08 -21.23
C ASP A 11 22.13 -9.13 -22.03
N GLY A 12 22.02 -7.87 -21.59
CA GLY A 12 21.19 -6.85 -22.25
C GLY A 12 19.70 -6.95 -21.94
N ASN A 13 19.25 -7.91 -21.14
CA ASN A 13 17.86 -8.06 -20.72
C ASN A 13 17.67 -7.60 -19.27
N LEU A 14 16.57 -6.90 -19.05
CA LEU A 14 16.15 -6.56 -17.68
C LEU A 14 15.67 -7.81 -16.98
N THR A 15 16.34 -8.18 -15.88
CA THR A 15 16.02 -9.33 -15.04
C THR A 15 15.61 -8.90 -13.64
N GLU A 16 14.90 -9.77 -12.96
CA GLU A 16 14.50 -9.59 -11.57
C GLU A 16 14.72 -10.86 -10.74
N PRO A 17 14.95 -10.72 -9.42
CA PRO A 17 15.14 -11.86 -8.54
C PRO A 17 13.84 -12.64 -8.38
N MET A 18 13.97 -13.95 -8.44
CA MET A 18 12.88 -14.92 -8.28
C MET A 18 13.04 -15.71 -6.99
N GLU A 19 11.93 -16.12 -6.43
CA GLU A 19 11.89 -16.98 -5.26
C GLU A 19 11.04 -18.21 -5.51
N MET A 20 11.48 -19.33 -4.98
CA MET A 20 10.68 -20.53 -4.83
C MET A 20 9.83 -20.36 -3.58
N LEU A 21 8.53 -20.28 -3.76
CA LEU A 21 7.53 -20.14 -2.71
C LEU A 21 6.84 -21.47 -2.48
N ILE A 22 6.90 -21.97 -1.25
CA ILE A 22 6.30 -23.24 -0.83
C ILE A 22 5.16 -22.92 0.15
N ILE A 23 3.97 -23.40 -0.18
CA ILE A 23 2.75 -23.18 0.60
C ILE A 23 2.12 -24.51 0.97
N GLU A 24 1.66 -24.61 2.22
CA GLU A 24 0.77 -25.67 2.68
C GLU A 24 -0.50 -25.03 3.26
N VAL A 25 -1.66 -25.36 2.69
CA VAL A 25 -2.95 -24.84 3.12
C VAL A 25 -4.03 -25.92 3.09
N PRO A 26 -5.05 -25.83 3.95
CA PRO A 26 -6.25 -26.64 3.79
C PRO A 26 -6.90 -26.41 2.42
N ASP A 27 -7.47 -27.46 1.83
CA ASP A 27 -8.02 -27.45 0.47
C ASP A 27 -9.02 -26.33 0.23
N ALA A 28 -9.78 -25.91 1.25
CA ALA A 28 -10.74 -24.84 1.17
C ALA A 28 -10.14 -23.46 0.81
N TYR A 29 -8.85 -23.23 1.05
CA TYR A 29 -8.18 -21.96 0.81
C TYR A 29 -7.32 -21.93 -0.48
N VAL A 30 -7.17 -23.06 -1.15
CA VAL A 30 -6.35 -23.19 -2.37
C VAL A 30 -6.78 -22.19 -3.43
N GLY A 31 -8.09 -22.01 -3.67
CA GLY A 31 -8.61 -21.09 -4.67
C GLY A 31 -8.21 -19.62 -4.41
N ALA A 32 -8.33 -19.15 -3.16
CA ALA A 32 -7.96 -17.79 -2.78
C ALA A 32 -6.46 -17.55 -2.94
N VAL A 33 -5.63 -18.53 -2.53
CA VAL A 33 -4.17 -18.47 -2.66
C VAL A 33 -3.75 -18.41 -4.14
N MET A 34 -4.34 -19.26 -4.99
CA MET A 34 -4.05 -19.29 -6.43
C MET A 34 -4.40 -17.97 -7.13
N GLU A 35 -5.56 -17.40 -6.83
CA GLU A 35 -6.00 -16.12 -7.40
C GLU A 35 -5.07 -14.98 -7.01
N LYS A 36 -4.74 -14.86 -5.73
CA LYS A 36 -3.85 -13.81 -5.19
C LYS A 36 -2.44 -13.92 -5.77
N LEU A 37 -1.87 -15.11 -5.79
CA LEU A 37 -0.52 -15.31 -6.30
C LEU A 37 -0.44 -15.15 -7.82
N GLY A 38 -1.48 -15.55 -8.55
CA GLY A 38 -1.56 -15.30 -9.99
C GLY A 38 -1.50 -13.81 -10.34
N SER A 39 -2.21 -12.96 -9.58
CA SER A 39 -2.15 -11.50 -9.76
C SER A 39 -0.75 -10.92 -9.46
N ARG A 40 0.03 -11.59 -8.61
CA ARG A 40 1.41 -11.24 -8.22
C ARG A 40 2.50 -11.87 -9.13
N LYS A 41 2.09 -12.41 -10.29
CA LYS A 41 2.99 -13.03 -11.28
C LYS A 41 3.68 -14.31 -10.78
N ALA A 42 3.07 -15.03 -9.85
CA ALA A 42 3.52 -16.35 -9.48
C ALA A 42 3.19 -17.37 -10.58
N GLU A 43 4.14 -18.24 -10.86
CA GLU A 43 4.00 -19.37 -11.77
C GLU A 43 3.91 -20.65 -10.95
N LEU A 44 2.86 -21.43 -11.14
CA LEU A 44 2.68 -22.71 -10.48
C LEU A 44 3.70 -23.72 -11.02
N ILE A 45 4.52 -24.28 -10.14
CA ILE A 45 5.51 -25.32 -10.48
C ILE A 45 4.95 -26.70 -10.18
N ASN A 46 4.39 -26.85 -8.96
CA ASN A 46 3.87 -28.15 -8.52
C ASN A 46 2.70 -27.95 -7.55
N MET A 47 1.77 -28.91 -7.55
CA MET A 47 0.66 -28.94 -6.61
C MET A 47 0.29 -30.39 -6.32
N GLY A 48 0.17 -30.74 -5.06
CA GLY A 48 -0.23 -32.08 -4.63
C GLY A 48 -1.03 -32.07 -3.33
N THR A 49 -2.11 -32.81 -3.31
CA THR A 49 -2.93 -32.99 -2.11
C THR A 49 -2.24 -33.97 -1.17
N ARG A 50 -2.20 -33.69 0.12
CA ARG A 50 -1.70 -34.57 1.17
C ARG A 50 -2.85 -35.25 1.91
N GLU A 51 -2.55 -36.37 2.54
CA GLU A 51 -3.50 -37.00 3.45
C GLU A 51 -3.86 -36.04 4.59
N GLY A 52 -5.14 -35.87 4.86
CA GLY A 52 -5.63 -34.92 5.88
C GLY A 52 -6.28 -33.67 5.36
N GLY A 53 -6.50 -33.53 4.02
CA GLY A 53 -7.25 -32.39 3.45
C GLY A 53 -6.44 -31.11 3.37
N SER A 54 -5.12 -31.22 3.21
CA SER A 54 -4.22 -30.10 2.95
C SER A 54 -3.54 -30.25 1.57
N THR A 55 -3.31 -29.12 0.92
CA THR A 55 -2.62 -29.07 -0.37
C THR A 55 -1.26 -28.40 -0.20
N HIS A 56 -0.23 -29.06 -0.74
CA HIS A 56 1.11 -28.55 -0.90
C HIS A 56 1.23 -27.91 -2.28
N ILE A 57 1.72 -26.68 -2.34
CA ILE A 57 1.81 -25.91 -3.58
C ILE A 57 3.18 -25.24 -3.67
N GLU A 58 3.83 -25.35 -4.82
CA GLU A 58 5.11 -24.73 -5.12
C GLU A 58 4.93 -23.72 -6.25
N PHE A 59 5.38 -22.50 -6.00
CA PHE A 59 5.37 -21.42 -6.99
C PHE A 59 6.77 -20.88 -7.20
N ARG A 60 7.01 -20.38 -8.40
CA ARG A 60 8.09 -19.48 -8.69
C ARG A 60 7.53 -18.06 -8.83
N ILE A 61 8.02 -17.11 -8.04
CA ILE A 61 7.45 -15.76 -7.93
C ILE A 61 8.55 -14.71 -7.90
N PRO A 62 8.39 -13.54 -8.55
CA PRO A 62 9.28 -12.41 -8.33
C PRO A 62 9.33 -12.01 -6.86
N SER A 63 10.52 -11.76 -6.29
CA SER A 63 10.68 -11.36 -4.88
C SER A 63 9.78 -10.18 -4.48
N ARG A 64 9.57 -9.22 -5.40
CA ARG A 64 8.63 -8.11 -5.19
C ARG A 64 7.17 -8.56 -5.08
N GLY A 65 6.80 -9.71 -5.65
CA GLY A 65 5.46 -10.28 -5.55
C GLY A 65 5.13 -10.81 -4.15
N LEU A 66 6.16 -11.10 -3.34
CA LEU A 66 5.99 -11.52 -1.94
C LEU A 66 5.86 -10.35 -0.97
N MET A 67 6.25 -9.13 -1.39
CA MET A 67 6.07 -7.94 -0.55
C MET A 67 4.60 -7.78 -0.19
N GLY A 68 4.32 -7.66 1.12
CA GLY A 68 2.97 -7.52 1.65
C GLY A 68 2.06 -8.73 1.54
N TYR A 69 2.52 -9.84 0.98
CA TYR A 69 1.67 -11.01 0.81
C TYR A 69 1.44 -11.80 2.11
N ARG A 70 2.42 -11.85 3.00
CA ARG A 70 2.31 -12.64 4.24
C ARG A 70 1.12 -12.28 5.14
N PRO A 71 0.82 -11.00 5.44
CA PRO A 71 -0.37 -10.62 6.18
C PRO A 71 -1.67 -10.98 5.46
N GLU A 72 -1.73 -10.80 4.13
CA GLU A 72 -2.89 -11.20 3.32
C GLU A 72 -3.10 -12.72 3.38
N PHE A 73 -2.03 -13.48 3.18
CA PHE A 73 -2.05 -14.93 3.24
C PHE A 73 -2.58 -15.45 4.59
N LEU A 74 -2.13 -14.89 5.71
CA LEU A 74 -2.62 -15.26 7.04
C LEU A 74 -4.10 -14.92 7.21
N THR A 75 -4.57 -13.81 6.65
CA THR A 75 -5.98 -13.41 6.68
C THR A 75 -6.82 -14.34 5.82
N ASP A 76 -6.41 -14.61 4.58
CA ASP A 76 -7.13 -15.44 3.63
C ASP A 76 -7.22 -16.90 4.07
N THR A 77 -6.23 -17.39 4.84
CA THR A 77 -6.18 -18.75 5.36
C THR A 77 -6.66 -18.87 6.81
N ASN A 78 -7.16 -17.78 7.41
CA ASN A 78 -7.52 -17.73 8.83
C ASN A 78 -6.39 -18.23 9.76
N GLY A 79 -5.13 -17.99 9.39
CA GLY A 79 -3.95 -18.46 10.11
C GLY A 79 -3.60 -19.94 9.94
N ASN A 80 -4.34 -20.72 9.13
CA ASN A 80 -4.13 -22.16 8.95
C ASN A 80 -3.15 -22.50 7.81
N GLY A 81 -2.49 -21.52 7.23
CA GLY A 81 -1.52 -21.74 6.16
C GLY A 81 -0.07 -21.63 6.63
N ILE A 82 0.80 -22.43 6.03
CA ILE A 82 2.25 -22.34 6.19
C ILE A 82 2.84 -21.81 4.89
N MET A 83 3.73 -20.83 4.98
CA MET A 83 4.38 -20.20 3.83
C MET A 83 5.88 -20.07 4.09
N ASN A 84 6.68 -20.63 3.21
CA ASN A 84 8.13 -20.53 3.19
C ASN A 84 8.60 -20.11 1.80
N HIS A 85 9.68 -19.36 1.71
CA HIS A 85 10.27 -18.99 0.43
C HIS A 85 11.79 -18.98 0.50
N VAL A 86 12.43 -19.19 -0.63
CA VAL A 86 13.89 -19.19 -0.79
C VAL A 86 14.26 -18.60 -2.13
N PHE A 87 15.35 -17.85 -2.17
CA PHE A 87 15.87 -17.27 -3.42
C PHE A 87 16.21 -18.38 -4.45
N ASP A 88 15.77 -18.19 -5.70
CA ASP A 88 15.89 -19.17 -6.78
C ASP A 88 16.53 -18.62 -8.06
N GLY A 89 17.23 -17.48 -7.97
CA GLY A 89 17.97 -16.91 -9.11
C GLY A 89 17.30 -15.69 -9.73
N TYR A 90 17.68 -15.39 -10.98
CA TYR A 90 17.17 -14.25 -11.75
C TYR A 90 16.49 -14.72 -13.01
N GLU A 91 15.35 -14.10 -13.35
CA GLU A 91 14.63 -14.32 -14.62
C GLU A 91 14.28 -12.99 -15.30
N PRO A 92 13.93 -13.02 -16.59
CA PRO A 92 13.43 -11.84 -17.27
C PRO A 92 12.27 -11.19 -16.52
N TYR A 93 12.24 -9.87 -16.51
CA TYR A 93 11.23 -9.08 -15.82
C TYR A 93 9.80 -9.48 -16.26
N LYS A 94 8.97 -9.89 -15.32
CA LYS A 94 7.60 -10.42 -15.56
C LYS A 94 6.53 -9.32 -15.76
N GLY A 95 6.94 -8.06 -15.94
CA GLY A 95 6.02 -6.95 -16.06
C GLY A 95 5.53 -6.40 -14.73
N GLU A 96 4.62 -5.44 -14.77
CA GLU A 96 4.11 -4.79 -13.56
C GLU A 96 3.20 -5.71 -12.75
N ILE A 97 3.33 -5.62 -11.42
CA ILE A 97 2.42 -6.24 -10.45
C ILE A 97 1.57 -5.13 -9.86
N VAL A 98 0.27 -5.20 -10.09
CA VAL A 98 -0.68 -4.26 -9.46
C VAL A 98 -0.96 -4.77 -8.05
N THR A 99 -0.22 -4.25 -7.08
CA THR A 99 -0.35 -4.65 -5.66
C THR A 99 -1.35 -3.79 -4.90
N ARG A 100 -1.71 -2.63 -5.45
CA ARG A 100 -2.57 -1.67 -4.79
C ARG A 100 -3.76 -1.27 -5.67
N HIS A 101 -4.97 -1.47 -5.12
CA HIS A 101 -6.24 -1.04 -5.75
C HIS A 101 -6.79 0.26 -5.14
N GLN A 102 -6.12 0.81 -4.13
CA GLN A 102 -6.55 2.02 -3.40
C GLN A 102 -5.68 3.22 -3.77
N GLY A 103 -6.30 4.39 -3.92
CA GLY A 103 -5.58 5.64 -4.10
C GLY A 103 -5.06 6.23 -2.77
N SER A 104 -4.30 7.31 -2.86
CA SER A 104 -3.84 8.08 -1.71
C SER A 104 -4.72 9.28 -1.43
N LEU A 105 -4.93 9.60 -0.15
CA LEU A 105 -5.34 10.92 0.29
C LEU A 105 -4.10 11.80 0.43
N ILE A 106 -4.02 12.88 -0.34
CA ILE A 106 -2.83 13.72 -0.47
C ILE A 106 -3.10 15.08 0.15
N ALA A 107 -2.23 15.56 1.03
CA ALA A 107 -2.33 16.88 1.62
C ALA A 107 -2.24 17.96 0.54
N PHE A 108 -3.17 18.92 0.59
CA PHE A 108 -3.29 20.03 -0.37
C PHE A 108 -2.24 21.11 -0.13
N GLU A 109 -1.91 21.39 1.13
CA GLU A 109 -1.05 22.49 1.54
C GLU A 109 -0.14 22.10 2.70
N THR A 110 0.86 22.92 2.95
CA THR A 110 1.75 22.78 4.11
C THR A 110 1.14 23.47 5.32
N GLY A 111 1.12 22.78 6.46
CA GLY A 111 0.56 23.33 7.70
C GLY A 111 0.46 22.26 8.78
N GLU A 112 -0.41 22.51 9.74
CA GLU A 112 -0.73 21.57 10.83
C GLU A 112 -2.17 21.07 10.64
N THR A 113 -2.37 19.76 10.82
CA THR A 113 -3.69 19.13 10.71
C THR A 113 -4.61 19.60 11.82
N VAL A 114 -5.86 19.92 11.47
CA VAL A 114 -6.88 20.35 12.41
C VAL A 114 -8.10 19.43 12.35
N THR A 115 -8.80 19.30 13.50
CA THR A 115 -9.96 18.39 13.63
C THR A 115 -11.00 18.61 12.54
N TYR A 116 -11.31 19.84 12.17
CA TYR A 116 -12.29 20.16 11.13
C TYR A 116 -11.86 19.68 9.73
N GLY A 117 -10.59 19.90 9.36
CA GLY A 117 -10.04 19.41 8.09
C GLY A 117 -9.99 17.88 8.02
N LEU A 118 -9.58 17.25 9.11
CA LEU A 118 -9.54 15.77 9.21
C LEU A 118 -10.95 15.16 9.18
N TYR A 119 -11.94 15.79 9.80
CA TYR A 119 -13.32 15.32 9.78
C TYR A 119 -13.88 15.27 8.35
N ALA A 120 -13.63 16.29 7.56
CA ALA A 120 -14.01 16.29 6.14
C ALA A 120 -13.19 15.28 5.30
N ALA A 121 -11.93 15.03 5.67
CA ALA A 121 -11.05 14.10 4.97
C ALA A 121 -11.39 12.62 5.26
N GLN A 122 -11.83 12.28 6.49
CA GLN A 122 -12.18 10.91 6.85
C GLN A 122 -13.39 10.36 6.07
N GLU A 123 -14.26 11.20 5.54
CA GLU A 123 -15.35 10.80 4.64
C GLU A 123 -14.83 10.29 3.28
N ARG A 124 -13.58 10.64 2.94
CA ARG A 124 -12.93 10.26 1.69
C ARG A 124 -12.08 9.00 1.81
N GLY A 125 -11.81 8.55 3.04
CA GLY A 125 -11.05 7.34 3.30
C GLY A 125 -10.40 7.28 4.68
N ARG A 126 -9.57 6.27 4.88
CA ARG A 126 -8.89 6.01 6.15
C ARG A 126 -7.69 6.94 6.32
N LEU A 127 -7.62 7.64 7.45
CA LEU A 127 -6.51 8.56 7.75
C LEU A 127 -5.33 7.85 8.42
N PHE A 128 -4.12 8.35 8.12
CA PHE A 128 -2.85 7.91 8.73
C PHE A 128 -2.32 8.90 9.76
N VAL A 129 -2.90 10.10 9.83
CA VAL A 129 -2.48 11.19 10.71
C VAL A 129 -3.65 11.66 11.56
N GLY A 130 -3.35 12.04 12.81
CA GLY A 130 -4.28 12.66 13.74
C GLY A 130 -4.20 14.20 13.73
N PRO A 131 -4.94 14.90 14.62
CA PRO A 131 -4.85 16.34 14.80
C PRO A 131 -3.47 16.78 15.34
N GLY A 132 -3.04 18.00 14.98
CA GLY A 132 -1.79 18.58 15.48
C GLY A 132 -0.53 18.04 14.82
N VAL A 133 -0.65 17.30 13.70
CA VAL A 133 0.49 16.74 13.00
C VAL A 133 0.94 17.70 11.88
N PRO A 134 2.24 18.05 11.81
CA PRO A 134 2.78 18.83 10.71
C PRO A 134 2.71 18.01 9.41
N VAL A 135 2.14 18.63 8.36
CA VAL A 135 2.04 18.06 7.01
C VAL A 135 2.54 19.06 5.99
N TYR A 136 2.86 18.59 4.80
CA TYR A 136 3.28 19.43 3.66
C TYR A 136 2.55 19.02 2.39
N GLU A 137 2.49 19.94 1.41
CA GLU A 137 1.88 19.65 0.11
C GLU A 137 2.48 18.40 -0.50
N GLY A 138 1.64 17.48 -0.95
CA GLY A 138 2.07 16.21 -1.54
C GLY A 138 2.36 15.08 -0.54
N MET A 139 2.28 15.33 0.77
CA MET A 139 2.35 14.28 1.80
C MET A 139 1.09 13.41 1.74
N ILE A 140 1.25 12.09 1.89
CA ILE A 140 0.14 11.14 1.95
C ILE A 140 -0.35 11.08 3.39
N VAL A 141 -1.62 11.42 3.59
CA VAL A 141 -2.26 11.52 4.90
C VAL A 141 -3.34 10.47 5.13
N GLY A 142 -3.57 9.60 4.13
CA GLY A 142 -4.56 8.53 4.24
C GLY A 142 -4.66 7.68 2.97
N ALA A 143 -5.52 6.66 3.02
CA ALA A 143 -5.89 5.80 1.90
C ALA A 143 -7.30 6.14 1.41
N SER A 144 -7.47 6.27 0.10
CA SER A 144 -8.78 6.37 -0.57
C SER A 144 -9.34 4.96 -0.82
N PRO A 145 -10.62 4.69 -0.63
CA PRO A 145 -11.23 3.42 -1.04
C PRO A 145 -11.32 3.27 -2.56
N LYS A 146 -11.16 4.36 -3.31
CA LYS A 146 -11.11 4.37 -4.77
C LYS A 146 -9.68 4.21 -5.27
N SER A 147 -9.50 3.76 -6.49
CA SER A 147 -8.18 3.62 -7.13
C SER A 147 -7.50 4.96 -7.42
N GLU A 148 -8.26 6.05 -7.45
CA GLU A 148 -7.76 7.39 -7.75
C GLU A 148 -7.26 8.11 -6.49
N ASP A 149 -6.19 8.88 -6.67
CA ASP A 149 -5.67 9.77 -5.63
C ASP A 149 -6.59 10.99 -5.43
N ILE A 150 -6.83 11.34 -4.18
CA ILE A 150 -7.70 12.46 -3.81
C ILE A 150 -6.87 13.47 -3.01
N THR A 151 -6.84 14.72 -3.49
CA THR A 151 -6.24 15.81 -2.71
C THR A 151 -7.25 16.31 -1.67
N VAL A 152 -6.83 16.37 -0.40
CA VAL A 152 -7.64 16.78 0.74
C VAL A 152 -6.98 17.92 1.51
N ASN A 153 -7.78 18.86 2.02
CA ASN A 153 -7.27 19.93 2.87
C ASN A 153 -7.48 19.57 4.34
N VAL A 154 -6.46 18.97 4.97
CA VAL A 154 -6.46 18.58 6.37
C VAL A 154 -6.08 19.72 7.33
N CYS A 155 -5.62 20.87 6.79
CA CYS A 155 -5.27 22.06 7.55
C CYS A 155 -6.43 23.07 7.61
N LYS A 156 -7.56 22.80 6.93
CA LYS A 156 -8.70 23.70 6.83
C LYS A 156 -9.36 23.92 8.20
N LYS A 157 -9.32 25.16 8.66
CA LYS A 157 -10.02 25.61 9.89
C LYS A 157 -11.50 25.88 9.61
N LYS A 158 -12.34 25.70 10.62
CA LYS A 158 -13.75 26.09 10.56
C LYS A 158 -13.82 27.62 10.46
N HIS A 159 -14.49 28.16 9.45
CA HIS A 159 -14.80 29.58 9.42
C HIS A 159 -15.89 29.87 10.47
N ILE A 160 -15.57 30.72 11.44
CA ILE A 160 -16.55 31.19 12.43
C ILE A 160 -17.43 32.20 11.71
N THR A 161 -18.61 31.78 11.28
CA THR A 161 -19.67 32.70 10.86
C THR A 161 -20.48 33.11 12.08
N ASN A 162 -20.65 34.44 12.26
CA ASN A 162 -21.32 35.07 13.40
C ASN A 162 -22.84 34.87 13.32
N THR A 163 -23.35 33.63 13.37
CA THR A 163 -24.77 33.32 13.41
C THR A 163 -25.09 32.36 14.54
N ARG A 164 -26.18 32.64 15.23
CA ARG A 164 -26.81 32.13 16.44
C ARG A 164 -26.90 30.59 16.67
N ALA A 165 -25.99 29.79 16.17
CA ALA A 165 -25.92 28.36 16.38
C ALA A 165 -24.67 27.94 17.20
N SER A 166 -24.34 28.72 18.25
CA SER A 166 -23.24 28.39 19.17
C SER A 166 -23.62 27.29 20.19
N GLY A 167 -24.79 26.68 20.05
CA GLY A 167 -25.29 25.66 20.98
C GLY A 167 -25.21 24.20 20.55
N SER A 168 -24.78 23.92 19.32
CA SER A 168 -24.61 22.53 18.84
C SER A 168 -23.28 22.36 18.13
N ASP A 169 -22.19 22.61 18.85
CA ASP A 169 -20.92 22.01 18.50
C ASP A 169 -20.99 20.54 18.98
N ASP A 170 -21.72 19.73 18.24
CA ASP A 170 -21.53 18.28 18.34
C ASP A 170 -20.06 18.02 18.12
N ALA A 171 -19.40 17.49 19.15
CA ALA A 171 -17.97 17.24 19.09
C ALA A 171 -17.66 16.37 17.87
N LEU A 172 -16.91 16.92 16.89
CA LEU A 172 -16.56 16.23 15.67
C LEU A 172 -15.83 14.93 16.05
N LYS A 173 -16.48 13.79 15.82
CA LYS A 173 -15.88 12.48 16.13
C LYS A 173 -14.93 12.10 15.01
N LEU A 174 -13.64 12.03 15.33
CA LEU A 174 -12.62 11.50 14.43
C LEU A 174 -12.44 10.01 14.70
N THR A 175 -12.37 9.24 13.63
CA THR A 175 -11.89 7.85 13.70
C THR A 175 -10.40 7.87 14.03
N PRO A 176 -9.91 7.02 14.95
CA PRO A 176 -8.49 6.94 15.24
C PRO A 176 -7.66 6.70 13.96
N PRO A 177 -6.55 7.42 13.77
CA PRO A 177 -5.70 7.24 12.61
C PRO A 177 -5.05 5.86 12.62
N SER A 178 -4.88 5.27 11.44
CA SER A 178 -4.10 4.04 11.27
C SER A 178 -2.63 4.38 11.14
N ILE A 179 -1.86 4.16 12.19
CA ILE A 179 -0.41 4.36 12.16
C ILE A 179 0.22 3.14 11.49
N LEU A 180 0.89 3.34 10.35
CA LEU A 180 1.51 2.29 9.58
C LEU A 180 2.96 2.05 10.03
N SER A 181 3.39 0.78 10.07
CA SER A 181 4.80 0.42 10.20
C SER A 181 5.57 0.74 8.91
N LEU A 182 6.91 0.65 8.96
CA LEU A 182 7.73 0.84 7.75
C LEU A 182 7.36 -0.15 6.66
N GLU A 183 7.17 -1.41 7.00
CA GLU A 183 6.77 -2.48 6.08
C GLU A 183 5.41 -2.16 5.44
N GLN A 184 4.43 -1.74 6.24
CA GLN A 184 3.11 -1.36 5.75
C GLN A 184 3.15 -0.11 4.86
N CYS A 185 4.04 0.85 5.14
CA CYS A 185 4.28 1.99 4.26
C CYS A 185 4.87 1.55 2.91
N LEU A 186 5.85 0.63 2.93
CA LEU A 186 6.46 0.09 1.70
C LEU A 186 5.47 -0.74 0.87
N GLU A 187 4.56 -1.46 1.51
CA GLU A 187 3.46 -2.16 0.86
C GLU A 187 2.43 -1.20 0.24
N PHE A 188 2.19 -0.07 0.92
CA PHE A 188 1.16 0.87 0.53
C PHE A 188 1.55 1.75 -0.66
N ILE A 189 2.82 2.18 -0.76
CA ILE A 189 3.24 3.17 -1.77
C ILE A 189 3.14 2.63 -3.20
N ALA A 190 2.75 3.53 -4.13
CA ALA A 190 2.80 3.30 -5.58
C ALA A 190 4.14 3.76 -6.18
N ASP A 191 4.40 3.48 -7.45
CA ASP A 191 5.65 3.81 -8.14
C ASP A 191 5.99 5.32 -8.18
N ASP A 192 4.99 6.18 -8.08
CA ASP A 192 5.13 7.63 -8.03
C ASP A 192 5.18 8.20 -6.61
N GLU A 193 5.29 7.33 -5.62
CA GLU A 193 5.32 7.65 -4.19
C GLU A 193 6.66 7.25 -3.56
N LEU A 194 6.99 7.84 -2.42
CA LEU A 194 8.21 7.62 -1.67
C LEU A 194 7.90 7.50 -0.18
N VAL A 195 8.68 6.69 0.53
CA VAL A 195 8.70 6.68 2.01
C VAL A 195 9.88 7.51 2.49
N GLU A 196 9.64 8.43 3.39
CA GLU A 196 10.64 9.19 4.11
C GLU A 196 10.79 8.63 5.51
N VAL A 197 12.00 8.22 5.87
CA VAL A 197 12.32 7.68 7.19
C VAL A 197 13.27 8.64 7.89
N THR A 198 12.85 9.14 9.04
CA THR A 198 13.67 9.93 9.96
C THR A 198 13.74 9.22 11.31
N PRO A 199 14.64 9.61 12.22
CA PRO A 199 14.69 9.00 13.55
C PRO A 199 13.36 9.05 14.33
N GLU A 200 12.52 10.05 14.05
CA GLU A 200 11.28 10.29 14.79
C GLU A 200 10.02 9.94 14.00
N ASN A 201 10.09 9.89 12.67
CA ASN A 201 8.90 9.79 11.83
C ASN A 201 9.11 8.93 10.60
N ILE A 202 8.06 8.18 10.23
CA ILE A 202 7.90 7.55 8.93
C ILE A 202 6.77 8.30 8.22
N ARG A 203 7.04 8.81 7.02
CA ARG A 203 6.06 9.56 6.21
C ARG A 203 6.05 9.01 4.79
N MET A 204 4.90 9.09 4.17
CA MET A 204 4.76 8.79 2.74
C MET A 204 4.45 10.07 1.97
N ARG A 205 4.97 10.19 0.77
CA ARG A 205 4.70 11.37 -0.08
C ARG A 205 4.71 11.03 -1.56
N LYS A 206 4.13 11.90 -2.35
CA LYS A 206 4.33 11.86 -3.80
C LYS A 206 5.76 12.25 -4.16
N ARG A 207 6.29 11.64 -5.23
CA ARG A 207 7.61 12.02 -5.79
C ARG A 207 7.62 13.48 -6.25
N ILE A 208 6.54 13.93 -6.88
CA ILE A 208 6.29 15.32 -7.23
C ILE A 208 5.30 15.90 -6.22
N LEU A 209 5.75 16.82 -5.39
CA LEU A 209 4.94 17.36 -4.30
C LEU A 209 3.81 18.27 -4.82
N SER A 210 4.11 19.15 -5.76
CA SER A 210 3.13 20.11 -6.26
C SER A 210 2.02 19.44 -7.08
N LYS A 211 0.77 19.73 -6.72
CA LYS A 211 -0.41 19.26 -7.43
C LYS A 211 -0.41 19.69 -8.91
N GLU A 212 -0.03 20.93 -9.18
CA GLU A 212 0.00 21.47 -10.55
C GLU A 212 1.01 20.71 -11.42
N GLN A 213 2.20 20.41 -10.87
CA GLN A 213 3.22 19.66 -11.59
C GLN A 213 2.77 18.22 -11.86
N ARG A 214 2.12 17.56 -10.89
CA ARG A 214 1.55 16.23 -11.11
C ARG A 214 0.52 16.21 -12.23
N MET A 215 -0.38 17.21 -12.26
CA MET A 215 -1.37 17.33 -13.32
C MET A 215 -0.73 17.55 -14.69
N LYS A 216 0.26 18.44 -14.80
CA LYS A 216 1.01 18.66 -16.06
C LYS A 216 1.67 17.37 -16.57
N GLN A 217 2.31 16.61 -15.67
CA GLN A 217 2.95 15.34 -16.03
C GLN A 217 1.94 14.28 -16.50
N ALA A 218 0.76 14.22 -15.89
CA ALA A 218 -0.30 13.32 -16.31
C ALA A 218 -0.84 13.64 -17.72
N PHE A 219 -0.87 14.92 -18.11
CA PHE A 219 -1.26 15.35 -19.47
C PHE A 219 -0.21 14.99 -20.52
N HIS A 220 1.07 14.99 -20.19
CA HIS A 220 2.14 14.63 -21.12
C HIS A 220 2.36 13.11 -21.30
N LYS A 221 1.75 12.28 -20.46
CA LYS A 221 1.82 10.81 -20.57
C LYS A 221 0.66 10.20 -21.39
N LYS A 222 -0.33 11.01 -21.78
CA LYS A 222 -1.39 10.61 -22.72
C LYS A 222 -1.02 11.01 -24.15
#